data_ef76124ecd594584730b4aea82e7d36c
#
_entry.id   ef76124ecd594584730b4aea82e7d36c
#
_cell.length_a   1.000
_cell.length_b   1.000
_cell.length_c   1.000
_cell.angle_alpha   90.00
_cell.angle_beta   90.00
_cell.angle_gamma   90.00
#
_symmetry.space_group_name_H-M   'P 1'
#
loop_
_entity.id
_entity.type
_entity.pdbx_description
1 polymer ?
#
loop_
_entity_poly.entity_id
_entity_poly.type
_entity_poly.pdbx_seq_one_letter_code
_entity_poly.pdbx_strand_id
1 'polypeptide(L)'
;MSTRLRTSAVAAALAAAGALGMLATAAPAQADTIPDDLCGGVIDVDYCLWYNSNQQGGWTATYRDISNWEGWNFSNGGQGTNGVGTPVKNNAASYANSHDSKTGVSYFNSNYAGASDVAPPRDRGNLVNTYNDNASFRWR
;
A
#
# COMPACT_ATOMS: atom_id res chain seq x y z
N MET A 1 78.03 -24.93 36.23
CA MET A 1 76.57 -24.90 36.19
C MET A 1 76.14 -23.66 35.36
N SER A 2 75.84 -23.84 34.12
CA SER A 2 75.50 -22.76 33.20
C SER A 2 73.98 -22.72 32.93
N THR A 3 73.37 -21.69 33.43
CA THR A 3 71.93 -21.47 33.18
C THR A 3 71.78 -20.58 31.95
N ARG A 4 71.22 -21.09 30.86
CA ARG A 4 70.96 -20.37 29.67
C ARG A 4 69.57 -19.71 29.78
N LEU A 5 69.56 -18.39 29.74
CA LEU A 5 68.33 -17.59 29.54
C LEU A 5 67.89 -17.73 28.10
N ARG A 6 66.60 -18.09 27.86
CA ARG A 6 65.94 -18.06 26.59
C ARG A 6 65.09 -16.76 26.51
N THR A 7 65.50 -15.90 25.64
CA THR A 7 64.75 -14.72 25.30
C THR A 7 63.65 -15.09 24.30
N SER A 8 62.40 -15.01 24.71
CA SER A 8 61.25 -15.15 23.80
C SER A 8 60.91 -13.81 23.16
N ALA A 9 61.07 -13.75 21.87
CA ALA A 9 60.62 -12.60 21.08
C ALA A 9 59.10 -12.70 20.88
N VAL A 10 58.38 -11.73 21.37
CA VAL A 10 56.95 -11.55 21.11
C VAL A 10 56.81 -10.76 19.81
N ALA A 11 56.38 -11.44 18.76
CA ALA A 11 55.97 -10.79 17.52
C ALA A 11 54.57 -10.19 17.70
N ALA A 12 54.48 -8.86 17.68
CA ALA A 12 53.20 -8.16 17.62
C ALA A 12 52.68 -8.20 16.19
N ALA A 13 51.61 -8.94 15.93
CA ALA A 13 50.87 -8.91 14.69
C ALA A 13 49.88 -7.71 14.70
N LEU A 14 50.16 -6.71 13.90
CA LEU A 14 49.18 -5.66 13.60
C LEU A 14 48.08 -6.27 12.75
N ALA A 15 46.89 -6.45 13.31
CA ALA A 15 45.68 -6.73 12.57
C ALA A 15 45.14 -5.41 11.96
N ALA A 16 45.34 -5.23 10.67
CA ALA A 16 44.66 -4.17 9.91
C ALA A 16 43.17 -4.57 9.78
N ALA A 17 42.29 -3.94 10.56
CA ALA A 17 40.86 -4.07 10.38
C ALA A 17 40.42 -3.29 9.11
N GLY A 18 40.34 -4.01 8.01
CA GLY A 18 39.71 -3.50 6.80
C GLY A 18 38.22 -3.37 7.04
N ALA A 19 37.72 -2.13 7.16
CA ALA A 19 36.29 -1.85 7.13
C ALA A 19 35.77 -2.15 5.72
N LEU A 20 35.25 -3.35 5.50
CA LEU A 20 34.43 -3.67 4.33
C LEU A 20 33.10 -2.94 4.50
N GLY A 21 32.98 -1.75 3.87
CA GLY A 21 31.72 -1.06 3.69
C GLY A 21 30.75 -1.98 2.94
N MET A 22 29.80 -2.58 3.66
CA MET A 22 28.67 -3.23 3.03
C MET A 22 27.85 -2.13 2.34
N LEU A 23 28.00 -2.00 1.02
CA LEU A 23 27.04 -1.32 0.18
C LEU A 23 25.76 -2.15 0.27
N ALA A 24 24.85 -1.72 1.15
CA ALA A 24 23.49 -2.20 1.12
C ALA A 24 22.89 -1.75 -0.23
N THR A 25 22.90 -2.65 -1.21
CA THR A 25 22.10 -2.48 -2.42
C THR A 25 20.65 -2.51 -1.95
N ALA A 26 19.99 -1.33 -1.95
CA ALA A 26 18.55 -1.28 -1.79
C ALA A 26 17.97 -2.19 -2.90
N ALA A 27 17.31 -3.27 -2.49
CA ALA A 27 16.55 -4.07 -3.44
C ALA A 27 15.57 -3.13 -4.15
N PRO A 28 15.41 -3.21 -5.48
CA PRO A 28 14.40 -2.44 -6.15
C PRO A 28 13.07 -2.76 -5.47
N ALA A 29 12.32 -1.71 -5.09
CA ALA A 29 10.97 -1.88 -4.62
C ALA A 29 10.23 -2.67 -5.70
N GLN A 30 9.87 -3.93 -5.39
CA GLN A 30 9.03 -4.70 -6.29
C GLN A 30 7.73 -3.93 -6.41
N ALA A 31 7.39 -3.51 -7.62
CA ALA A 31 6.05 -3.06 -7.90
C ALA A 31 5.12 -4.19 -7.46
N ASP A 32 4.34 -3.93 -6.41
CA ASP A 32 3.40 -4.89 -5.87
C ASP A 32 2.33 -5.07 -6.95
N THR A 33 2.45 -6.16 -7.70
CA THR A 33 1.46 -6.47 -8.74
C THR A 33 0.15 -6.77 -8.03
N ILE A 34 -0.80 -5.85 -8.16
CA ILE A 34 -2.17 -6.09 -7.68
C ILE A 34 -2.68 -7.31 -8.46
N PRO A 35 -2.98 -8.43 -7.80
CA PRO A 35 -3.62 -9.54 -8.48
C PRO A 35 -4.94 -9.05 -9.10
N ASP A 36 -5.25 -9.48 -10.31
CA ASP A 36 -6.47 -9.09 -11.03
C ASP A 36 -7.76 -9.43 -10.25
N ASP A 37 -7.66 -10.27 -9.23
CA ASP A 37 -8.74 -10.73 -8.36
C ASP A 37 -8.96 -9.90 -7.08
N LEU A 38 -8.09 -8.93 -6.74
CA LEU A 38 -8.26 -8.08 -5.53
C LEU A 38 -9.57 -7.29 -5.53
N CYS A 39 -10.11 -7.01 -6.69
CA CYS A 39 -11.42 -6.39 -6.87
C CYS A 39 -12.54 -7.41 -7.06
N GLY A 40 -12.36 -8.65 -6.60
CA GLY A 40 -13.41 -9.67 -6.61
C GLY A 40 -13.59 -10.41 -7.93
N GLY A 41 -12.58 -10.44 -8.80
CA GLY A 41 -12.60 -11.24 -10.04
C GLY A 41 -13.62 -10.79 -11.09
N VAL A 42 -14.17 -9.60 -10.95
CA VAL A 42 -15.07 -9.01 -11.96
C VAL A 42 -14.21 -8.21 -12.92
N ILE A 43 -14.13 -8.69 -14.15
CA ILE A 43 -13.21 -8.21 -15.21
C ILE A 43 -13.36 -6.72 -15.55
N ASP A 44 -14.48 -6.09 -15.17
CA ASP A 44 -14.82 -4.71 -15.52
C ASP A 44 -14.80 -3.74 -14.33
N VAL A 45 -14.24 -4.15 -13.19
CA VAL A 45 -14.25 -3.31 -11.99
C VAL A 45 -12.82 -2.87 -11.68
N ASP A 46 -12.50 -1.67 -12.06
CA ASP A 46 -11.13 -1.19 -12.08
C ASP A 46 -10.69 -0.44 -10.81
N TYR A 47 -11.64 0.00 -9.96
CA TYR A 47 -11.35 0.74 -8.73
C TYR A 47 -12.15 0.21 -7.55
N CYS A 48 -11.44 -0.16 -6.48
CA CYS A 48 -12.01 -0.74 -5.28
C CYS A 48 -11.72 0.08 -4.05
N LEU A 49 -12.66 0.09 -3.13
CA LEU A 49 -12.55 0.67 -1.80
C LEU A 49 -12.88 -0.36 -0.73
N TRP A 50 -12.17 -0.29 0.40
CA TRP A 50 -12.43 -1.13 1.58
C TRP A 50 -12.71 -0.31 2.82
N TYR A 51 -13.51 -0.89 3.70
CA TYR A 51 -13.88 -0.32 4.99
C TYR A 51 -12.67 -0.14 5.92
N ASN A 52 -11.75 -1.10 5.93
CA ASN A 52 -10.52 -1.03 6.72
C ASN A 52 -9.29 -0.69 5.87
N SER A 53 -8.23 -0.26 6.55
CA SER A 53 -6.91 -0.13 5.95
C SER A 53 -6.39 -1.47 5.42
N ASN A 54 -5.41 -1.42 4.51
CA ASN A 54 -4.73 -2.59 3.94
C ASN A 54 -5.66 -3.55 3.19
N GLN A 55 -6.68 -3.02 2.51
CA GLN A 55 -7.63 -3.77 1.69
C GLN A 55 -8.37 -4.88 2.47
N GLN A 56 -8.84 -4.55 3.66
CA GLN A 56 -9.53 -5.48 4.54
C GLN A 56 -10.98 -5.06 4.83
N GLY A 57 -11.81 -6.03 5.22
CA GLY A 57 -13.20 -5.82 5.58
C GLY A 57 -14.16 -5.78 4.40
N GLY A 58 -15.30 -5.13 4.60
CA GLY A 58 -16.28 -4.90 3.55
C GLY A 58 -15.67 -4.07 2.41
N TRP A 59 -16.08 -4.35 1.18
CA TRP A 59 -15.54 -3.73 -0.02
C TRP A 59 -16.65 -3.21 -0.94
N THR A 60 -16.28 -2.31 -1.83
CA THR A 60 -17.09 -1.90 -2.99
C THR A 60 -16.18 -1.66 -4.19
N ALA A 61 -16.76 -1.63 -5.37
CA ALA A 61 -16.00 -1.46 -6.59
C ALA A 61 -16.77 -0.68 -7.63
N THR A 62 -16.04 0.04 -8.53
CA THR A 62 -16.63 0.79 -9.62
C THR A 62 -15.70 0.85 -10.83
N TYR A 63 -16.29 0.82 -12.03
CA TYR A 63 -15.60 1.08 -13.31
C TYR A 63 -15.90 2.48 -13.87
N ARG A 64 -16.73 3.26 -13.18
CA ARG A 64 -17.21 4.58 -13.65
C ARG A 64 -17.02 5.66 -12.59
N ASP A 65 -17.11 6.91 -13.02
CA ASP A 65 -17.15 8.06 -12.12
C ASP A 65 -18.37 8.00 -11.19
N ILE A 66 -18.15 8.30 -9.92
CA ILE A 66 -19.19 8.35 -8.88
C ILE A 66 -19.20 9.76 -8.30
N SER A 67 -20.17 10.56 -8.68
CA SER A 67 -20.30 11.95 -8.18
C SER A 67 -20.69 12.01 -6.70
N ASN A 68 -21.31 10.95 -6.18
CA ASN A 68 -21.67 10.84 -4.77
C ASN A 68 -21.81 9.36 -4.40
N TRP A 69 -21.08 8.90 -3.37
CA TRP A 69 -21.18 7.55 -2.83
C TRP A 69 -22.42 7.31 -1.97
N GLU A 70 -23.31 8.29 -1.83
CA GLU A 70 -24.56 8.13 -1.09
C GLU A 70 -25.43 7.01 -1.66
N GLY A 71 -25.94 6.15 -0.77
CA GLY A 71 -26.74 4.97 -1.16
C GLY A 71 -25.92 3.73 -1.55
N TRP A 72 -24.56 3.82 -1.58
CA TRP A 72 -23.69 2.67 -1.76
C TRP A 72 -23.28 2.11 -0.40
N ASN A 73 -23.33 0.78 -0.27
CA ASN A 73 -22.90 0.08 0.94
C ASN A 73 -21.78 -0.91 0.62
N PHE A 74 -20.89 -1.14 1.58
CA PHE A 74 -19.89 -2.17 1.49
C PHE A 74 -20.52 -3.57 1.47
N SER A 75 -20.00 -4.43 0.60
CA SER A 75 -20.38 -5.84 0.42
C SER A 75 -19.30 -6.76 0.98
N ASN A 76 -19.61 -8.06 1.10
CA ASN A 76 -18.61 -9.07 1.45
C ASN A 76 -17.81 -9.45 0.19
N GLY A 77 -16.50 -9.16 0.20
CA GLY A 77 -15.57 -9.47 -0.89
C GLY A 77 -14.53 -10.53 -0.54
N GLY A 78 -14.69 -11.22 0.60
CA GLY A 78 -13.75 -12.28 1.01
C GLY A 78 -12.55 -11.79 1.83
N GLN A 79 -12.36 -10.48 2.01
CA GLN A 79 -11.29 -9.89 2.83
C GLN A 79 -11.73 -9.59 4.28
N GLY A 80 -12.79 -10.23 4.72
CA GLY A 80 -13.41 -10.04 6.05
C GLY A 80 -14.78 -9.40 5.96
N THR A 81 -15.53 -9.46 7.05
CA THR A 81 -16.93 -8.99 7.12
C THR A 81 -17.09 -7.67 7.88
N ASN A 82 -16.02 -7.13 8.46
CA ASN A 82 -16.07 -5.86 9.18
C ASN A 82 -16.48 -4.73 8.22
N GLY A 83 -17.50 -3.97 8.58
CA GLY A 83 -18.04 -2.88 7.75
C GLY A 83 -19.00 -3.29 6.65
N VAL A 84 -19.29 -4.58 6.46
CA VAL A 84 -20.33 -5.04 5.50
C VAL A 84 -21.68 -4.44 5.88
N GLY A 85 -22.36 -3.82 4.89
CA GLY A 85 -23.62 -3.11 5.08
C GLY A 85 -23.46 -1.64 5.52
N THR A 86 -22.24 -1.20 5.91
CA THR A 86 -21.97 0.21 6.22
C THR A 86 -21.97 1.04 4.93
N PRO A 87 -22.45 2.30 4.94
CA PRO A 87 -22.36 3.19 3.80
C PRO A 87 -20.91 3.39 3.35
N VAL A 88 -20.65 3.39 2.06
CA VAL A 88 -19.31 3.66 1.47
C VAL A 88 -18.89 5.10 1.70
N LYS A 89 -19.84 6.02 1.55
CA LYS A 89 -19.59 7.44 1.78
C LYS A 89 -19.11 7.68 3.20
N ASN A 90 -17.95 8.34 3.31
CA ASN A 90 -17.28 8.69 4.56
C ASN A 90 -16.86 7.49 5.45
N ASN A 91 -16.65 6.32 4.85
CA ASN A 91 -16.25 5.13 5.59
C ASN A 91 -15.20 4.26 4.88
N ALA A 92 -14.62 4.72 3.78
CA ALA A 92 -13.54 3.98 3.12
C ALA A 92 -12.18 4.34 3.74
N ALA A 93 -11.35 3.33 3.94
CA ALA A 93 -10.03 3.46 4.53
C ALA A 93 -8.88 3.11 3.58
N SER A 94 -9.13 2.29 2.56
CA SER A 94 -8.10 1.89 1.60
C SER A 94 -8.68 1.66 0.21
N TYR A 95 -7.80 1.61 -0.77
CA TYR A 95 -8.14 1.49 -2.19
C TYR A 95 -7.24 0.51 -2.94
N ALA A 96 -7.71 0.06 -4.11
CA ALA A 96 -6.89 -0.49 -5.18
C ALA A 96 -7.39 0.03 -6.52
N ASN A 97 -6.46 0.40 -7.39
CA ASN A 97 -6.69 0.76 -8.78
C ASN A 97 -6.11 -0.34 -9.67
N SER A 98 -6.93 -1.21 -10.21
CA SER A 98 -6.50 -2.28 -11.11
C SER A 98 -6.44 -1.86 -12.58
N HIS A 99 -6.81 -0.63 -12.91
CA HIS A 99 -6.77 -0.12 -14.28
C HIS A 99 -5.34 0.05 -14.79
N ASP A 100 -5.07 -0.34 -16.04
CA ASP A 100 -3.71 -0.31 -16.62
C ASP A 100 -3.19 1.10 -16.93
N SER A 101 -4.06 2.06 -17.16
CA SER A 101 -3.67 3.38 -17.67
C SER A 101 -4.38 4.57 -17.05
N LYS A 102 -5.50 4.37 -16.33
CA LYS A 102 -6.23 5.48 -15.72
C LYS A 102 -5.81 5.67 -14.27
N THR A 103 -5.73 6.92 -13.86
CA THR A 103 -5.55 7.33 -12.48
C THR A 103 -6.92 7.49 -11.82
N GLY A 104 -7.15 6.81 -10.69
CA GLY A 104 -8.32 7.01 -9.86
C GLY A 104 -8.11 8.16 -8.88
N VAL A 105 -9.15 8.96 -8.62
CA VAL A 105 -9.08 10.04 -7.62
C VAL A 105 -10.31 9.97 -6.72
N SER A 106 -10.08 9.74 -5.43
CA SER A 106 -11.10 9.85 -4.38
C SER A 106 -11.13 11.27 -3.83
N TYR A 107 -12.32 11.83 -3.60
CA TYR A 107 -12.51 13.20 -3.12
C TYR A 107 -13.28 13.24 -1.81
N PHE A 108 -12.90 14.22 -0.98
CA PHE A 108 -13.52 14.49 0.31
C PHE A 108 -15.00 14.91 0.19
N ASN A 109 -15.32 15.70 -0.81
CA ASN A 109 -16.69 16.17 -1.05
C ASN A 109 -17.33 15.46 -2.24
N SER A 110 -18.65 15.42 -2.26
CA SER A 110 -19.42 15.07 -3.46
C SER A 110 -19.09 15.99 -4.63
N ASN A 111 -19.37 15.55 -5.85
CA ASN A 111 -19.12 16.27 -7.09
C ASN A 111 -17.62 16.59 -7.34
N TYR A 112 -16.72 15.68 -6.89
CA TYR A 112 -15.29 15.75 -7.20
C TYR A 112 -14.59 16.99 -6.62
N ALA A 113 -14.96 17.40 -5.43
CA ALA A 113 -14.44 18.60 -4.77
C ALA A 113 -13.69 18.28 -3.46
N GLY A 114 -12.91 19.26 -2.99
CA GLY A 114 -12.17 19.20 -1.73
C GLY A 114 -10.83 18.50 -1.84
N ALA A 115 -10.29 18.09 -0.68
CA ALA A 115 -9.07 17.29 -0.61
C ALA A 115 -9.25 15.97 -1.35
N SER A 116 -8.16 15.37 -1.82
CA SER A 116 -8.23 14.14 -2.59
C SER A 116 -7.05 13.21 -2.36
N ASP A 117 -7.27 11.92 -2.57
CA ASP A 117 -6.25 10.89 -2.71
C ASP A 117 -6.18 10.45 -4.17
N VAL A 118 -4.96 10.28 -4.66
CA VAL A 118 -4.67 9.91 -6.04
C VAL A 118 -4.15 8.48 -6.06
N ALA A 119 -4.78 7.63 -6.84
CA ALA A 119 -4.42 6.24 -7.06
C ALA A 119 -3.88 6.06 -8.49
N PRO A 120 -2.57 6.01 -8.71
CA PRO A 120 -1.99 5.70 -10.01
C PRO A 120 -2.49 4.38 -10.60
N PRO A 121 -2.31 4.13 -11.91
CA PRO A 121 -2.58 2.82 -12.50
C PRO A 121 -1.84 1.70 -11.76
N ARG A 122 -2.51 0.56 -11.54
CA ARG A 122 -1.94 -0.62 -10.88
C ARG A 122 -1.38 -0.34 -9.48
N ASP A 123 -2.00 0.58 -8.74
CA ASP A 123 -1.59 0.97 -7.39
C ASP A 123 -2.64 0.59 -6.34
N ARG A 124 -2.19 0.40 -5.11
CA ARG A 124 -3.03 0.19 -3.94
C ARG A 124 -2.44 0.84 -2.71
N GLY A 125 -3.28 1.25 -1.79
CA GLY A 125 -2.81 1.89 -0.57
C GLY A 125 -3.94 2.24 0.38
N ASN A 126 -3.58 2.93 1.43
CA ASN A 126 -4.54 3.52 2.33
C ASN A 126 -4.88 4.95 1.89
N LEU A 127 -6.14 5.32 2.02
CA LEU A 127 -6.56 6.71 1.89
C LEU A 127 -5.92 7.53 3.02
N VAL A 128 -5.58 8.77 2.76
CA VAL A 128 -4.93 9.69 3.71
C VAL A 128 -5.79 10.94 3.87
N ASN A 129 -5.99 11.66 2.77
CA ASN A 129 -6.76 12.92 2.76
C ASN A 129 -8.27 12.69 2.79
N THR A 130 -8.71 11.52 2.36
CA THR A 130 -10.12 11.12 2.29
C THR A 130 -10.43 9.88 3.15
N TYR A 131 -9.52 9.54 4.08
CA TYR A 131 -9.69 8.42 5.01
C TYR A 131 -10.94 8.63 5.87
N ASN A 132 -11.93 7.73 5.72
CA ASN A 132 -13.26 7.83 6.34
C ASN A 132 -14.04 9.13 6.05
N ASP A 133 -13.63 9.83 4.99
CA ASP A 133 -14.25 11.10 4.54
C ASP A 133 -14.44 11.13 3.02
N ASN A 134 -14.36 9.98 2.36
CA ASN A 134 -14.56 9.84 0.91
C ASN A 134 -16.02 10.07 0.51
N ALA A 135 -16.29 10.99 -0.40
CA ALA A 135 -17.64 11.28 -0.85
C ALA A 135 -17.88 11.09 -2.35
N SER A 136 -16.85 11.17 -3.18
CA SER A 136 -16.94 10.95 -4.63
C SER A 136 -15.66 10.35 -5.20
N PHE A 137 -15.74 9.84 -6.43
CA PHE A 137 -14.63 9.22 -7.15
C PHE A 137 -14.68 9.59 -8.62
N ARG A 138 -13.51 9.82 -9.24
CA ARG A 138 -13.40 10.13 -10.66
C ARG A 138 -12.13 9.53 -11.27
N TRP A 139 -12.26 9.05 -12.50
CA TRP A 139 -11.13 8.71 -13.36
C TRP A 139 -10.46 9.94 -13.97
N ARG A 140 -9.13 9.87 -14.14
CA ARG A 140 -8.30 10.84 -14.86
C ARG A 140 -7.31 10.14 -15.77
#